data_f1642ddfe913efcad30d0055021799c2
#
_entry.id   f1642ddfe913efcad30d0055021799c2
#
_cell.length_a   1.000
_cell.length_b   1.000
_cell.length_c   1.000
_cell.angle_alpha   90.00
_cell.angle_beta   90.00
_cell.angle_gamma   90.00
#
_symmetry.space_group_name_H-M   'P 1'
#
loop_
_entity.id
_entity.type
_entity.pdbx_description
1 polymer ?
#
loop_
_entity_poly.entity_id
_entity_poly.type
_entity_poly.pdbx_seq_one_letter_code
_entity_poly.pdbx_strand_id
1 'polypeptide(L)'
;MQTKHSFKYWQWRVIICSMIGYAMFYFVRKNFSFAIPLLNEQYGISNASFGAILSIAGIIYGVSKFINGIIGDRTNARWHLTLGLSICVLVNFIFGFSDKLSTLITGQEGGPDFIGAMVIIMGILYIINQIFQGCGFAPCNHLMVNWVHPTELATKMSIWNTSHSIGAFVAAVICGYLTDWRLCFWIPALISLFGIFFIIVTLRDTPKSVGLPELPNTKTELDDKEDDPKAFRKFIMQKVFKNPIIWILAITDLFVYIVRFAVLDWGPSFLKQMGLSQELSGWTVGIFEVAGCLGMLCAGWISDKFFKSRSQQVCAIEMGLVTVCLVILHFIKDDNNPILFLTMLAIAGFFLYGPQALLGVVASNQATKKAASSAVGLIGLMSYVSTIFTGFGLGWFSDHFGWGPLFLLMTGVSVLGTLLIATLWTLKGDGYQHD
;
A
#
# COMPACT_ATOMS: atom_id res chain seq x y z
N MET A 1 30.16 -21.90 -15.14
CA MET A 1 29.11 -22.15 -16.15
C MET A 1 28.79 -20.84 -16.85
N GLN A 2 29.18 -20.71 -18.13
CA GLN A 2 28.79 -19.54 -18.92
C GLN A 2 27.27 -19.61 -19.18
N THR A 3 26.54 -18.54 -18.82
CA THR A 3 25.10 -18.47 -19.05
C THR A 3 24.82 -18.37 -20.56
N LYS A 4 23.89 -19.22 -21.03
CA LYS A 4 23.38 -19.17 -22.42
C LYS A 4 22.58 -17.89 -22.74
N HIS A 5 22.29 -17.06 -21.74
CA HIS A 5 21.38 -15.91 -21.86
C HIS A 5 22.08 -14.60 -21.56
N SER A 6 21.69 -13.54 -22.27
CA SER A 6 22.20 -12.18 -22.10
C SER A 6 21.82 -11.56 -20.75
N PHE A 7 22.57 -10.56 -20.30
CA PHE A 7 22.25 -9.77 -19.10
C PHE A 7 20.83 -9.21 -19.16
N LYS A 8 20.41 -8.66 -20.31
CA LYS A 8 19.06 -8.09 -20.51
C LYS A 8 17.94 -9.12 -20.31
N TYR A 9 18.15 -10.38 -20.71
CA TYR A 9 17.18 -11.45 -20.46
C TYR A 9 17.01 -11.69 -18.96
N TRP A 10 18.11 -11.82 -18.21
CA TRP A 10 18.07 -12.04 -16.78
C TRP A 10 17.50 -10.84 -16.03
N GLN A 11 17.83 -9.62 -16.43
CA GLN A 11 17.29 -8.39 -15.87
C GLN A 11 15.76 -8.38 -15.95
N TRP A 12 15.17 -8.54 -17.13
CA TRP A 12 13.72 -8.57 -17.29
C TRP A 12 13.07 -9.75 -16.59
N ARG A 13 13.71 -10.91 -16.60
CA ARG A 13 13.25 -12.08 -15.87
C ARG A 13 13.14 -11.78 -14.38
N VAL A 14 14.15 -11.18 -13.75
CA VAL A 14 14.12 -10.83 -12.31
C VAL A 14 13.07 -9.76 -12.02
N ILE A 15 12.96 -8.74 -12.88
CA ILE A 15 11.92 -7.70 -12.73
C ILE A 15 10.53 -8.33 -12.74
N ILE A 16 10.19 -9.09 -13.79
CA ILE A 16 8.85 -9.71 -13.91
C ILE A 16 8.59 -10.71 -12.79
N CYS A 17 9.57 -11.54 -12.43
CA CYS A 17 9.42 -12.51 -11.36
C CYS A 17 9.23 -11.84 -10.00
N SER A 18 9.93 -10.75 -9.71
CA SER A 18 9.73 -9.99 -8.48
C SER A 18 8.41 -9.22 -8.48
N MET A 19 7.92 -8.75 -9.63
CA MET A 19 6.58 -8.17 -9.77
C MET A 19 5.49 -9.19 -9.43
N ILE A 20 5.58 -10.39 -9.99
CA ILE A 20 4.64 -11.49 -9.68
C ILE A 20 4.73 -11.84 -8.19
N GLY A 21 5.95 -12.02 -7.66
CA GLY A 21 6.17 -12.31 -6.26
C GLY A 21 5.54 -11.26 -5.33
N TYR A 22 5.74 -9.98 -5.64
CA TYR A 22 5.18 -8.89 -4.85
C TYR A 22 3.65 -8.79 -4.99
N ALA A 23 3.10 -9.06 -6.17
CA ALA A 23 1.65 -9.16 -6.35
C ALA A 23 1.03 -10.24 -5.46
N MET A 24 1.70 -11.39 -5.24
CA MET A 24 1.22 -12.45 -4.36
C MET A 24 1.08 -12.02 -2.89
N PHE A 25 1.91 -11.09 -2.42
CA PHE A 25 1.74 -10.51 -1.09
C PHE A 25 0.42 -9.74 -0.96
N TYR A 26 -0.03 -9.09 -2.03
CA TYR A 26 -1.32 -8.38 -2.03
C TYR A 26 -2.52 -9.33 -1.99
N PHE A 27 -2.40 -10.53 -2.57
CA PHE A 27 -3.43 -11.56 -2.47
C PHE A 27 -3.74 -11.95 -1.02
N VAL A 28 -2.71 -12.14 -0.20
CA VAL A 28 -2.83 -12.57 1.20
C VAL A 28 -2.80 -11.39 2.19
N ARG A 29 -3.02 -10.17 1.70
CA ARG A 29 -3.10 -8.95 2.50
C ARG A 29 -4.45 -8.26 2.38
N LYS A 30 -4.96 -8.08 1.14
CA LYS A 30 -6.18 -7.32 0.86
C LYS A 30 -7.45 -8.17 0.93
N ASN A 31 -7.31 -9.47 0.96
CA ASN A 31 -8.41 -10.44 1.12
C ASN A 31 -9.23 -10.25 2.41
N PHE A 32 -8.61 -9.78 3.50
CA PHE A 32 -9.30 -9.56 4.79
C PHE A 32 -10.46 -8.57 4.65
N SER A 33 -10.28 -7.48 3.90
CA SER A 33 -11.33 -6.48 3.68
C SER A 33 -12.60 -7.05 3.04
N PHE A 34 -12.47 -8.10 2.22
CA PHE A 34 -13.59 -8.80 1.60
C PHE A 34 -14.25 -9.82 2.54
N ALA A 35 -13.52 -10.32 3.54
CA ALA A 35 -14.08 -11.21 4.55
C ALA A 35 -14.90 -10.44 5.61
N ILE A 36 -14.58 -9.17 5.90
CA ILE A 36 -15.26 -8.35 6.91
C ILE A 36 -16.79 -8.35 6.74
N PRO A 37 -17.36 -7.99 5.57
CA PRO A 37 -18.81 -7.94 5.42
C PRO A 37 -19.50 -9.31 5.58
N LEU A 38 -18.79 -10.39 5.23
CA LEU A 38 -19.30 -11.76 5.41
C LEU A 38 -19.28 -12.18 6.89
N LEU A 39 -18.23 -11.79 7.62
CA LEU A 39 -18.10 -12.04 9.06
C LEU A 39 -19.07 -11.21 9.89
N ASN A 40 -19.33 -9.96 9.49
CA ASN A 40 -20.36 -9.12 10.11
C ASN A 40 -21.74 -9.78 9.99
N GLU A 41 -22.08 -10.25 8.78
CA GLU A 41 -23.38 -10.88 8.52
C GLU A 41 -23.54 -12.20 9.27
N GLN A 42 -22.51 -13.03 9.31
CA GLN A 42 -22.59 -14.36 9.90
C GLN A 42 -22.50 -14.38 11.42
N TYR A 43 -21.65 -13.53 12.01
CA TYR A 43 -21.32 -13.54 13.45
C TYR A 43 -21.69 -12.27 14.19
N GLY A 44 -22.10 -11.20 13.49
CA GLY A 44 -22.43 -9.92 14.12
C GLY A 44 -21.21 -9.20 14.71
N ILE A 45 -20.00 -9.49 14.21
CA ILE A 45 -18.78 -8.82 14.70
C ILE A 45 -18.79 -7.37 14.26
N SER A 46 -18.58 -6.43 15.19
CA SER A 46 -18.65 -5.00 14.91
C SER A 46 -17.53 -4.51 13.99
N ASN A 47 -17.81 -3.48 13.19
CA ASN A 47 -16.79 -2.82 12.37
C ASN A 47 -15.69 -2.17 13.23
N ALA A 48 -16.02 -1.70 14.43
CA ALA A 48 -15.05 -1.18 15.39
C ALA A 48 -14.00 -2.25 15.78
N SER A 49 -14.43 -3.52 15.97
CA SER A 49 -13.52 -4.64 16.26
C SER A 49 -12.55 -4.91 15.11
N PHE A 50 -13.07 -4.99 13.87
CA PHE A 50 -12.21 -5.14 12.69
C PHE A 50 -11.33 -3.91 12.47
N GLY A 51 -11.86 -2.71 12.72
CA GLY A 51 -11.12 -1.47 12.64
C GLY A 51 -9.95 -1.39 13.61
N ALA A 52 -10.10 -1.91 14.84
CA ALA A 52 -9.01 -2.02 15.80
C ALA A 52 -7.89 -2.95 15.29
N ILE A 53 -8.26 -4.10 14.71
CA ILE A 53 -7.32 -5.03 14.08
C ILE A 53 -6.56 -4.33 12.94
N LEU A 54 -7.27 -3.65 12.04
CA LEU A 54 -6.66 -2.94 10.90
C LEU A 54 -5.72 -1.83 11.35
N SER A 55 -6.07 -1.06 12.39
CA SER A 55 -5.24 0.02 12.93
C SER A 55 -3.92 -0.49 13.49
N ILE A 56 -3.98 -1.46 14.40
CA ILE A 56 -2.80 -2.05 15.03
C ILE A 56 -1.90 -2.68 13.98
N ALA A 57 -2.49 -3.45 13.10
CA ALA A 57 -1.77 -4.17 12.04
C ALA A 57 -1.12 -3.21 11.04
N GLY A 58 -1.74 -2.07 10.72
CA GLY A 58 -1.17 -1.06 9.85
C GLY A 58 0.10 -0.42 10.43
N ILE A 59 0.10 -0.09 11.72
CA ILE A 59 1.29 0.43 12.42
C ILE A 59 2.40 -0.62 12.42
N ILE A 60 2.07 -1.86 12.78
CA ILE A 60 3.02 -2.97 12.82
C ILE A 60 3.64 -3.22 11.45
N TYR A 61 2.83 -3.14 10.37
CA TYR A 61 3.35 -3.23 9.01
C TYR A 61 4.35 -2.12 8.69
N GLY A 62 4.06 -0.88 9.07
CA GLY A 62 4.98 0.26 8.87
C GLY A 62 6.33 0.03 9.56
N VAL A 63 6.32 -0.42 10.83
CA VAL A 63 7.52 -0.78 11.59
C VAL A 63 8.25 -1.97 10.94
N SER A 64 7.50 -3.01 10.59
CA SER A 64 8.07 -4.20 9.95
C SER A 64 8.73 -3.88 8.61
N LYS A 65 8.12 -3.04 7.79
CA LYS A 65 8.69 -2.58 6.52
C LYS A 65 10.03 -1.88 6.71
N PHE A 66 10.16 -1.06 7.75
CA PHE A 66 11.40 -0.39 8.10
C PHE A 66 12.49 -1.40 8.54
N ILE A 67 12.16 -2.30 9.45
CA ILE A 67 13.09 -3.34 9.94
C ILE A 67 13.54 -4.25 8.79
N ASN A 68 12.60 -4.69 7.95
CA ASN A 68 12.92 -5.53 6.79
C ASN A 68 13.72 -4.79 5.71
N GLY A 69 13.64 -3.46 5.65
CA GLY A 69 14.55 -2.64 4.85
C GLY A 69 16.02 -2.86 5.25
N ILE A 70 16.30 -2.78 6.54
CA ILE A 70 17.66 -2.99 7.09
C ILE A 70 18.13 -4.45 6.92
N ILE A 71 17.23 -5.41 7.14
CA ILE A 71 17.53 -6.84 7.00
C ILE A 71 17.75 -7.19 5.53
N GLY A 72 16.93 -6.63 4.63
CA GLY A 72 16.94 -6.91 3.18
C GLY A 72 18.27 -6.58 2.50
N ASP A 73 18.96 -5.54 2.98
CA ASP A 73 20.29 -5.17 2.46
C ASP A 73 21.39 -6.18 2.78
N ARG A 74 21.15 -7.07 3.76
CA ARG A 74 22.13 -8.05 4.25
C ARG A 74 21.76 -9.50 3.96
N THR A 75 20.59 -9.73 3.40
CA THR A 75 20.05 -11.08 3.18
C THR A 75 19.86 -11.35 1.69
N ASN A 76 19.86 -12.63 1.32
CA ASN A 76 19.50 -13.03 -0.04
C ASN A 76 18.03 -12.72 -0.31
N ALA A 77 17.77 -11.80 -1.25
CA ALA A 77 16.42 -11.28 -1.53
C ALA A 77 15.42 -12.37 -1.93
N ARG A 78 15.88 -13.40 -2.68
CA ARG A 78 15.03 -14.53 -3.06
C ARG A 78 14.49 -15.29 -1.84
N TRP A 79 15.36 -15.62 -0.88
CA TRP A 79 14.97 -16.38 0.31
C TRP A 79 14.20 -15.52 1.30
N HIS A 80 14.54 -14.25 1.43
CA HIS A 80 13.82 -13.29 2.26
C HIS A 80 12.36 -13.13 1.79
N LEU A 81 12.18 -12.91 0.48
CA LEU A 81 10.83 -12.82 -0.13
C LEU A 81 10.06 -14.13 0.04
N THR A 82 10.71 -15.27 -0.21
CA THR A 82 10.10 -16.60 -0.07
C THR A 82 9.65 -16.87 1.36
N LEU A 83 10.49 -16.60 2.36
CA LEU A 83 10.17 -16.79 3.77
C LEU A 83 8.96 -15.95 4.19
N GLY A 84 8.99 -14.65 3.86
CA GLY A 84 7.90 -13.74 4.18
C GLY A 84 6.56 -14.22 3.60
N LEU A 85 6.54 -14.54 2.31
CA LEU A 85 5.33 -15.02 1.65
C LEU A 85 4.86 -16.37 2.18
N SER A 86 5.78 -17.29 2.50
CA SER A 86 5.44 -18.61 3.06
C SER A 86 4.71 -18.49 4.40
N ILE A 87 5.18 -17.61 5.28
CA ILE A 87 4.53 -17.39 6.58
C ILE A 87 3.17 -16.69 6.38
N CYS A 88 3.08 -15.71 5.47
CA CYS A 88 1.80 -15.09 5.13
C CYS A 88 0.78 -16.12 4.61
N VAL A 89 1.19 -17.04 3.75
CA VAL A 89 0.34 -18.13 3.24
C VAL A 89 -0.11 -19.05 4.37
N LEU A 90 0.81 -19.49 5.22
CA LEU A 90 0.50 -20.35 6.37
C LEU A 90 -0.52 -19.69 7.30
N VAL A 91 -0.29 -18.43 7.65
CA VAL A 91 -1.19 -17.65 8.51
C VAL A 91 -2.58 -17.50 7.88
N ASN A 92 -2.67 -17.27 6.56
CA ASN A 92 -3.95 -17.20 5.87
C ASN A 92 -4.68 -18.56 5.87
N PHE A 93 -3.97 -19.69 5.74
CA PHE A 93 -4.60 -21.01 5.92
C PHE A 93 -5.18 -21.18 7.32
N ILE A 94 -4.43 -20.81 8.36
CA ILE A 94 -4.89 -20.88 9.76
C ILE A 94 -6.08 -19.95 9.98
N PHE A 95 -6.07 -18.78 9.33
CA PHE A 95 -7.13 -17.77 9.44
C PHE A 95 -8.51 -18.34 9.10
N GLY A 96 -8.62 -19.17 8.06
CA GLY A 96 -9.85 -19.84 7.66
C GLY A 96 -10.40 -20.85 8.68
N PHE A 97 -9.65 -21.16 9.75
CA PHE A 97 -10.06 -22.02 10.86
C PHE A 97 -10.33 -21.23 12.15
N SER A 98 -10.43 -19.90 12.10
CA SER A 98 -10.58 -19.06 13.30
C SER A 98 -11.82 -19.41 14.11
N ASP A 99 -12.92 -19.80 13.46
CA ASP A 99 -14.14 -20.26 14.13
C ASP A 99 -13.92 -21.55 14.91
N LYS A 100 -13.27 -22.55 14.30
CA LYS A 100 -12.94 -23.84 14.97
C LYS A 100 -11.97 -23.65 16.13
N LEU A 101 -11.00 -22.76 15.97
CA LEU A 101 -10.08 -22.41 17.05
C LEU A 101 -10.82 -21.73 18.20
N SER A 102 -11.78 -20.85 17.91
CA SER A 102 -12.62 -20.21 18.92
C SER A 102 -13.47 -21.22 19.67
N THR A 103 -14.10 -22.17 18.96
CA THR A 103 -14.84 -23.27 19.58
C THR A 103 -13.93 -24.11 20.49
N LEU A 104 -12.70 -24.42 20.06
CA LEU A 104 -11.77 -25.21 20.84
C LEU A 104 -11.37 -24.51 22.16
N ILE A 105 -11.22 -23.17 22.14
CA ILE A 105 -10.83 -22.38 23.29
C ILE A 105 -12.00 -22.14 24.25
N THR A 106 -13.20 -21.86 23.73
CA THR A 106 -14.37 -21.47 24.54
C THR A 106 -15.30 -22.63 24.89
N GLY A 107 -15.19 -23.76 24.18
CA GLY A 107 -16.12 -24.88 24.27
C GLY A 107 -17.51 -24.57 23.70
N GLN A 108 -17.70 -23.43 23.00
CA GLN A 108 -18.98 -22.97 22.47
C GLN A 108 -18.88 -22.68 20.97
N GLU A 109 -19.98 -22.89 20.24
CA GLU A 109 -20.06 -22.60 18.80
C GLU A 109 -20.74 -21.25 18.50
N GLY A 110 -20.94 -20.41 19.53
CA GLY A 110 -21.55 -19.09 19.41
C GLY A 110 -21.58 -18.36 20.76
N GLY A 111 -22.13 -17.14 20.74
CA GLY A 111 -22.22 -16.28 21.93
C GLY A 111 -21.04 -15.31 22.09
N PRO A 112 -21.09 -14.44 23.12
CA PRO A 112 -20.13 -13.36 23.29
C PRO A 112 -18.67 -13.84 23.46
N ASP A 113 -18.47 -14.90 24.22
CA ASP A 113 -17.13 -15.45 24.49
C ASP A 113 -16.49 -16.05 23.22
N PHE A 114 -17.30 -16.77 22.42
CA PHE A 114 -16.87 -17.28 21.11
C PHE A 114 -16.47 -16.14 20.17
N ILE A 115 -17.31 -15.11 20.05
CA ILE A 115 -17.06 -13.94 19.20
C ILE A 115 -15.80 -13.21 19.67
N GLY A 116 -15.66 -12.99 20.99
CA GLY A 116 -14.47 -12.37 21.57
C GLY A 116 -13.19 -13.13 21.26
N ALA A 117 -13.20 -14.46 21.45
CA ALA A 117 -12.08 -15.33 21.10
C ALA A 117 -11.75 -15.27 19.60
N MET A 118 -12.76 -15.29 18.74
CA MET A 118 -12.60 -15.21 17.29
C MET A 118 -11.93 -13.91 16.84
N VAL A 119 -12.35 -12.77 17.38
CA VAL A 119 -11.76 -11.45 17.10
C VAL A 119 -10.30 -11.42 17.56
N ILE A 120 -9.98 -11.95 18.74
CA ILE A 120 -8.60 -11.99 19.24
C ILE A 120 -7.72 -12.89 18.36
N ILE A 121 -8.19 -14.09 17.99
CA ILE A 121 -7.47 -15.01 17.10
C ILE A 121 -7.20 -14.36 15.75
N MET A 122 -8.23 -13.78 15.13
CA MET A 122 -8.10 -13.06 13.86
C MET A 122 -7.14 -11.88 13.98
N GLY A 123 -7.20 -11.14 15.08
CA GLY A 123 -6.29 -10.04 15.34
C GLY A 123 -4.82 -10.48 15.42
N ILE A 124 -4.54 -11.53 16.18
CA ILE A 124 -3.18 -12.09 16.31
C ILE A 124 -2.67 -12.58 14.95
N LEU A 125 -3.48 -13.36 14.23
CA LEU A 125 -3.11 -13.87 12.91
C LEU A 125 -2.86 -12.74 11.92
N TYR A 126 -3.71 -11.70 11.91
CA TYR A 126 -3.53 -10.57 11.01
C TYR A 126 -2.28 -9.74 11.34
N ILE A 127 -1.97 -9.57 12.63
CA ILE A 127 -0.73 -8.92 13.08
C ILE A 127 0.49 -9.71 12.60
N ILE A 128 0.49 -11.04 12.79
CA ILE A 128 1.59 -11.90 12.29
C ILE A 128 1.71 -11.76 10.77
N ASN A 129 0.59 -11.80 10.06
CA ASN A 129 0.59 -11.58 8.61
C ASN A 129 1.27 -10.25 8.26
N GLN A 130 0.91 -9.14 8.92
CA GLN A 130 1.48 -7.82 8.63
C GLN A 130 2.98 -7.69 8.97
N ILE A 131 3.46 -8.39 9.99
CA ILE A 131 4.90 -8.49 10.27
C ILE A 131 5.64 -9.07 9.06
N PHE A 132 5.14 -10.17 8.49
CA PHE A 132 5.79 -10.84 7.37
C PHE A 132 5.46 -10.22 6.00
N GLN A 133 4.40 -9.42 5.89
CA GLN A 133 4.15 -8.55 4.73
C GLN A 133 5.28 -7.52 4.51
N GLY A 134 5.96 -7.09 5.57
CA GLY A 134 7.13 -6.22 5.47
C GLY A 134 8.28 -6.84 4.67
N CYS A 135 8.37 -8.17 4.60
CA CYS A 135 9.35 -8.89 3.78
C CYS A 135 9.10 -8.80 2.27
N GLY A 136 8.01 -8.15 1.81
CA GLY A 136 7.68 -8.07 0.39
C GLY A 136 8.47 -6.99 -0.37
N PHE A 137 8.42 -5.74 0.11
CA PHE A 137 8.97 -4.60 -0.63
C PHE A 137 10.51 -4.54 -0.61
N ALA A 138 11.12 -4.68 0.56
CA ALA A 138 12.56 -4.45 0.74
C ALA A 138 13.43 -5.39 -0.12
N PRO A 139 13.21 -6.72 -0.16
CA PRO A 139 13.97 -7.60 -1.03
C PRO A 139 13.79 -7.28 -2.52
N CYS A 140 12.59 -6.89 -2.93
CA CYS A 140 12.35 -6.50 -4.32
C CYS A 140 13.11 -5.23 -4.71
N ASN A 141 13.17 -4.24 -3.81
CA ASN A 141 13.99 -3.05 -4.03
C ASN A 141 15.47 -3.40 -4.14
N HIS A 142 15.98 -4.28 -3.29
CA HIS A 142 17.34 -4.80 -3.34
C HIS A 142 17.64 -5.49 -4.70
N LEU A 143 16.72 -6.32 -5.20
CA LEU A 143 16.82 -6.92 -6.53
C LEU A 143 16.91 -5.87 -7.63
N MET A 144 16.07 -4.84 -7.59
CA MET A 144 16.05 -3.78 -8.59
C MET A 144 17.39 -3.04 -8.62
N VAL A 145 17.98 -2.71 -7.48
CA VAL A 145 19.29 -2.05 -7.40
C VAL A 145 20.41 -2.94 -7.94
N ASN A 146 20.37 -4.25 -7.71
CA ASN A 146 21.40 -5.19 -8.18
C ASN A 146 21.33 -5.51 -9.68
N TRP A 147 20.12 -5.44 -10.27
CA TRP A 147 19.90 -5.85 -11.66
C TRP A 147 19.66 -4.70 -12.64
N VAL A 148 19.49 -3.48 -12.13
CA VAL A 148 19.14 -2.31 -12.95
C VAL A 148 20.20 -1.24 -12.83
N HIS A 149 20.68 -0.75 -13.96
CA HIS A 149 21.62 0.37 -13.96
C HIS A 149 20.98 1.63 -13.40
N PRO A 150 21.68 2.46 -12.60
CA PRO A 150 21.13 3.67 -11.97
C PRO A 150 20.41 4.61 -12.95
N THR A 151 20.89 4.74 -14.18
CA THR A 151 20.26 5.58 -15.23
C THR A 151 18.88 5.10 -15.68
N GLU A 152 18.54 3.83 -15.47
CA GLU A 152 17.27 3.21 -15.87
C GLU A 152 16.42 2.83 -14.66
N LEU A 153 16.97 3.00 -13.45
CA LEU A 153 16.35 2.50 -12.21
C LEU A 153 14.97 3.14 -11.96
N ALA A 154 14.85 4.44 -12.13
CA ALA A 154 13.60 5.15 -11.90
C ALA A 154 12.46 4.64 -12.80
N THR A 155 12.73 4.49 -14.10
CA THR A 155 11.74 3.98 -15.07
C THR A 155 11.33 2.55 -14.75
N LYS A 156 12.31 1.67 -14.50
CA LYS A 156 12.03 0.25 -14.22
C LYS A 156 11.36 0.05 -12.86
N MET A 157 11.70 0.86 -11.85
CA MET A 157 10.99 0.88 -10.56
C MET A 157 9.54 1.34 -10.72
N SER A 158 9.26 2.30 -11.57
CA SER A 158 7.89 2.73 -11.86
C SER A 158 7.07 1.61 -12.49
N ILE A 159 7.65 0.90 -13.47
CA ILE A 159 7.03 -0.29 -14.06
C ILE A 159 6.82 -1.38 -12.99
N TRP A 160 7.86 -1.67 -12.20
CA TRP A 160 7.77 -2.67 -11.14
C TRP A 160 6.68 -2.32 -10.12
N ASN A 161 6.55 -1.04 -9.78
CA ASN A 161 5.58 -0.58 -8.78
C ASN A 161 4.11 -0.82 -9.19
N THR A 162 3.81 -0.96 -10.50
CA THR A 162 2.45 -1.32 -10.95
C THR A 162 1.99 -2.69 -10.43
N SER A 163 2.93 -3.56 -10.02
CA SER A 163 2.64 -4.90 -9.52
C SER A 163 1.72 -4.91 -8.30
N HIS A 164 1.81 -3.90 -7.43
CA HIS A 164 0.95 -3.80 -6.26
C HIS A 164 -0.52 -3.56 -6.64
N SER A 165 -0.78 -2.67 -7.60
CA SER A 165 -2.16 -2.37 -8.06
C SER A 165 -2.74 -3.54 -8.83
N ILE A 166 -1.92 -4.21 -9.67
CA ILE A 166 -2.33 -5.44 -10.37
C ILE A 166 -2.67 -6.55 -9.37
N GLY A 167 -1.80 -6.75 -8.36
CA GLY A 167 -2.05 -7.73 -7.30
C GLY A 167 -3.33 -7.43 -6.50
N ALA A 168 -3.53 -6.18 -6.12
CA ALA A 168 -4.73 -5.74 -5.40
C ALA A 168 -6.00 -5.88 -6.26
N PHE A 169 -5.94 -5.53 -7.55
CA PHE A 169 -7.04 -5.71 -8.50
C PHE A 169 -7.47 -7.18 -8.60
N VAL A 170 -6.53 -8.07 -8.90
CA VAL A 170 -6.84 -9.50 -9.09
C VAL A 170 -7.35 -10.11 -7.78
N ALA A 171 -6.76 -9.75 -6.62
CA ALA A 171 -7.24 -10.19 -5.32
C ALA A 171 -8.68 -9.72 -5.04
N ALA A 172 -8.99 -8.46 -5.34
CA ALA A 172 -10.32 -7.88 -5.17
C ALA A 172 -11.37 -8.60 -6.03
N VAL A 173 -11.07 -8.82 -7.32
CA VAL A 173 -11.97 -9.53 -8.23
C VAL A 173 -12.19 -10.96 -7.76
N ILE A 174 -11.13 -11.72 -7.43
CA ILE A 174 -11.26 -13.10 -6.95
C ILE A 174 -12.11 -13.15 -5.67
N CYS A 175 -11.77 -12.33 -4.66
CA CYS A 175 -12.52 -12.33 -3.40
C CYS A 175 -13.97 -11.85 -3.57
N GLY A 176 -14.25 -11.03 -4.57
CA GLY A 176 -15.59 -10.57 -4.90
C GLY A 176 -16.55 -11.70 -5.31
N TYR A 177 -16.04 -12.79 -5.92
CA TYR A 177 -16.85 -13.97 -6.26
C TYR A 177 -17.05 -14.95 -5.10
N LEU A 178 -16.42 -14.73 -3.95
CA LEU A 178 -16.46 -15.64 -2.82
C LEU A 178 -17.57 -15.25 -1.85
N THR A 179 -18.43 -16.20 -1.52
CA THR A 179 -19.57 -16.02 -0.60
C THR A 179 -19.32 -16.56 0.81
N ASP A 180 -18.29 -17.39 0.98
CA ASP A 180 -17.81 -17.86 2.29
C ASP A 180 -16.54 -17.09 2.66
N TRP A 181 -16.52 -16.47 3.84
CA TRP A 181 -15.39 -15.71 4.34
C TRP A 181 -14.10 -16.55 4.46
N ARG A 182 -14.20 -17.86 4.69
CA ARG A 182 -13.05 -18.77 4.76
C ARG A 182 -12.33 -18.87 3.42
N LEU A 183 -13.10 -18.92 2.32
CA LEU A 183 -12.56 -18.96 0.98
C LEU A 183 -11.77 -17.69 0.63
N CYS A 184 -12.16 -16.54 1.21
CA CYS A 184 -11.40 -15.30 1.06
C CYS A 184 -9.95 -15.41 1.60
N PHE A 185 -9.68 -16.37 2.48
CA PHE A 185 -8.31 -16.64 2.96
C PHE A 185 -7.68 -17.82 2.22
N TRP A 186 -8.40 -18.93 2.02
CA TRP A 186 -7.83 -20.14 1.46
C TRP A 186 -7.48 -20.03 -0.03
N ILE A 187 -8.34 -19.42 -0.84
CA ILE A 187 -8.09 -19.31 -2.30
C ILE A 187 -6.88 -18.41 -2.58
N PRO A 188 -6.78 -17.17 -2.03
CA PRO A 188 -5.59 -16.36 -2.20
C PRO A 188 -4.32 -17.02 -1.65
N ALA A 189 -4.42 -17.77 -0.55
CA ALA A 189 -3.29 -18.51 0.01
C ALA A 189 -2.81 -19.63 -0.94
N LEU A 190 -3.74 -20.39 -1.52
CA LEU A 190 -3.42 -21.42 -2.52
C LEU A 190 -2.72 -20.84 -3.75
N ILE A 191 -3.24 -19.73 -4.28
CA ILE A 191 -2.63 -19.03 -5.42
C ILE A 191 -1.21 -18.56 -5.03
N SER A 192 -1.04 -17.98 -3.84
CA SER A 192 0.25 -17.53 -3.35
C SER A 192 1.24 -18.66 -3.08
N LEU A 193 0.76 -19.86 -2.77
CA LEU A 193 1.60 -21.07 -2.65
C LEU A 193 2.27 -21.42 -4.00
N PHE A 194 1.53 -21.32 -5.12
CA PHE A 194 2.13 -21.43 -6.45
C PHE A 194 3.13 -20.31 -6.72
N GLY A 195 2.83 -19.09 -6.24
CA GLY A 195 3.74 -17.95 -6.30
C GLY A 195 5.06 -18.21 -5.55
N ILE A 196 5.04 -18.85 -4.39
CA ILE A 196 6.23 -19.26 -3.64
C ILE A 196 7.10 -20.19 -4.49
N PHE A 197 6.50 -21.25 -5.04
CA PHE A 197 7.23 -22.19 -5.91
C PHE A 197 7.82 -21.46 -7.11
N PHE A 198 7.06 -20.58 -7.74
CA PHE A 198 7.52 -19.78 -8.87
C PHE A 198 8.72 -18.90 -8.50
N ILE A 199 8.70 -18.19 -7.35
CA ILE A 199 9.83 -17.37 -6.87
C ILE A 199 11.07 -18.23 -6.66
N ILE A 200 10.94 -19.39 -6.00
CA ILE A 200 12.05 -20.30 -5.71
C ILE A 200 12.75 -20.76 -7.00
N VAL A 201 11.99 -21.08 -8.02
CA VAL A 201 12.54 -21.60 -9.29
C VAL A 201 13.11 -20.48 -10.17
N THR A 202 12.43 -19.34 -10.25
CA THR A 202 12.69 -18.34 -11.28
C THR A 202 13.54 -17.16 -10.83
N LEU A 203 13.42 -16.73 -9.57
CA LEU A 203 14.11 -15.54 -9.08
C LEU A 203 15.60 -15.81 -8.81
N ARG A 204 16.44 -14.82 -9.12
CA ARG A 204 17.88 -14.82 -8.83
C ARG A 204 18.26 -13.53 -8.15
N ASP A 205 19.09 -13.65 -7.12
CA ASP A 205 19.43 -12.55 -6.21
C ASP A 205 20.31 -11.50 -6.89
N THR A 206 21.44 -11.92 -7.42
CA THR A 206 22.45 -11.05 -8.04
C THR A 206 22.87 -11.55 -9.42
N PRO A 207 23.43 -10.70 -10.29
CA PRO A 207 24.01 -11.12 -11.55
C PRO A 207 25.10 -12.20 -11.38
N LYS A 208 25.90 -12.09 -10.33
CA LYS A 208 26.94 -13.07 -10.01
C LYS A 208 26.36 -14.47 -9.75
N SER A 209 25.16 -14.58 -9.20
CA SER A 209 24.49 -15.86 -8.94
C SER A 209 24.19 -16.67 -10.21
N VAL A 210 24.26 -16.04 -11.38
CA VAL A 210 24.07 -16.66 -12.71
C VAL A 210 25.34 -16.55 -13.58
N GLY A 211 26.50 -16.19 -13.01
CA GLY A 211 27.77 -16.08 -13.72
C GLY A 211 27.91 -14.83 -14.60
N LEU A 212 27.12 -13.80 -14.34
CA LEU A 212 27.24 -12.50 -15.00
C LEU A 212 28.03 -11.51 -14.13
N PRO A 213 28.71 -10.51 -14.72
CA PRO A 213 29.39 -9.47 -13.97
C PRO A 213 28.33 -8.63 -13.18
N GLU A 214 28.71 -8.23 -11.99
CA GLU A 214 27.93 -7.27 -11.20
C GLU A 214 27.97 -5.90 -11.88
N LEU A 215 26.88 -5.15 -11.73
CA LEU A 215 26.86 -3.77 -12.18
C LEU A 215 27.89 -2.97 -11.35
N PRO A 216 28.64 -2.05 -11.98
CA PRO A 216 29.57 -1.22 -11.24
C PRO A 216 28.80 -0.51 -10.10
N ASN A 217 29.28 -0.70 -8.89
CA ASN A 217 28.77 0.05 -7.73
C ASN A 217 29.02 1.53 -8.02
N THR A 218 27.98 2.25 -8.39
CA THR A 218 28.01 3.71 -8.48
C THR A 218 27.85 4.31 -7.06
N LYS A 219 28.61 3.77 -6.10
CA LYS A 219 29.00 4.57 -4.92
C LYS A 219 29.91 5.65 -5.49
N THR A 220 29.40 6.84 -5.62
CA THR A 220 30.23 8.01 -5.91
C THR A 220 31.25 8.12 -4.79
N GLU A 221 32.51 8.49 -5.12
CA GLU A 221 33.58 8.77 -4.16
C GLU A 221 33.20 9.80 -3.07
N LEU A 222 32.02 10.40 -3.19
CA LEU A 222 31.36 11.26 -2.20
C LEU A 222 30.72 10.48 -1.02
N ASP A 223 30.47 9.16 -1.16
CA ASP A 223 29.91 8.31 -0.11
C ASP A 223 30.99 7.79 0.87
N ASP A 224 32.26 7.85 0.48
CA ASP A 224 33.41 7.34 1.27
C ASP A 224 34.02 8.40 2.21
N LYS A 225 33.62 9.67 2.14
CA LYS A 225 33.90 10.61 3.22
C LYS A 225 32.87 10.37 4.32
N GLU A 226 33.26 9.58 5.32
CA GLU A 226 32.58 9.46 6.60
C GLU A 226 32.23 10.86 7.12
N ASP A 227 31.02 11.32 6.78
CA ASP A 227 30.41 12.43 7.49
C ASP A 227 30.25 11.97 8.93
N ASP A 228 30.82 12.68 9.88
CA ASP A 228 30.66 12.43 11.31
C ASP A 228 29.18 12.09 11.59
N PRO A 229 28.86 10.92 12.15
CA PRO A 229 27.47 10.50 12.39
C PRO A 229 26.64 11.55 13.16
N LYS A 230 27.32 12.37 14.00
CA LYS A 230 26.70 13.48 14.72
C LYS A 230 26.35 14.64 13.78
N ALA A 231 27.23 14.97 12.84
CA ALA A 231 27.00 16.00 11.84
C ALA A 231 25.85 15.60 10.90
N PHE A 232 25.84 14.36 10.44
CA PHE A 232 24.76 13.80 9.62
C PHE A 232 23.41 13.82 10.35
N ARG A 233 23.36 13.37 11.61
CA ARG A 233 22.15 13.42 12.42
C ARG A 233 21.63 14.86 12.60
N LYS A 234 22.52 15.82 12.83
CA LYS A 234 22.16 17.24 12.93
C LYS A 234 21.60 17.76 11.62
N PHE A 235 22.19 17.37 10.50
CA PHE A 235 21.74 17.73 9.15
C PHE A 235 20.32 17.21 8.87
N ILE A 236 20.07 15.91 9.10
CA ILE A 236 18.73 15.30 8.95
C ILE A 236 17.72 16.00 9.88
N MET A 237 18.10 16.30 11.12
CA MET A 237 17.22 17.00 12.06
C MET A 237 16.82 18.38 11.52
N GLN A 238 17.73 19.10 10.90
CA GLN A 238 17.47 20.45 10.35
C GLN A 238 16.68 20.39 9.03
N LYS A 239 17.09 19.54 8.08
CA LYS A 239 16.53 19.50 6.72
C LYS A 239 15.22 18.72 6.62
N VAL A 240 14.95 17.78 7.50
CA VAL A 240 13.75 16.94 7.50
C VAL A 240 12.85 17.29 8.68
N PHE A 241 13.28 17.00 9.91
CA PHE A 241 12.39 17.08 11.07
C PHE A 241 12.03 18.52 11.50
N LYS A 242 12.89 19.50 11.24
CA LYS A 242 12.62 20.92 11.51
C LYS A 242 12.11 21.69 10.29
N ASN A 243 11.99 21.03 9.13
CA ASN A 243 11.50 21.67 7.92
C ASN A 243 9.97 21.64 7.88
N PRO A 244 9.28 22.79 7.97
CA PRO A 244 7.82 22.84 7.99
C PRO A 244 7.21 22.34 6.67
N ILE A 245 7.91 22.50 5.54
CA ILE A 245 7.44 22.02 4.24
C ILE A 245 7.30 20.50 4.25
N ILE A 246 8.29 19.79 4.81
CA ILE A 246 8.25 18.30 4.91
C ILE A 246 7.07 17.87 5.78
N TRP A 247 6.77 18.59 6.87
CA TRP A 247 5.61 18.28 7.71
C TRP A 247 4.27 18.56 7.01
N ILE A 248 4.17 19.66 6.25
CA ILE A 248 2.98 19.93 5.43
C ILE A 248 2.76 18.78 4.44
N LEU A 249 3.81 18.32 3.74
CA LEU A 249 3.74 17.21 2.81
C LEU A 249 3.35 15.89 3.52
N ALA A 250 3.94 15.63 4.68
CA ALA A 250 3.66 14.42 5.46
C ALA A 250 2.22 14.37 5.99
N ILE A 251 1.68 15.51 6.46
CA ILE A 251 0.29 15.60 6.91
C ILE A 251 -0.66 15.55 5.71
N THR A 252 -0.30 16.14 4.58
CA THR A 252 -1.09 16.00 3.34
C THR A 252 -1.17 14.52 2.91
N ASP A 253 -0.07 13.80 2.97
CA ASP A 253 -0.02 12.38 2.63
C ASP A 253 -0.87 11.53 3.59
N LEU A 254 -0.88 11.86 4.87
CA LEU A 254 -1.80 11.27 5.84
C LEU A 254 -3.26 11.42 5.39
N PHE A 255 -3.69 12.60 4.94
CA PHE A 255 -5.05 12.81 4.45
C PHE A 255 -5.33 12.05 3.15
N VAL A 256 -4.38 12.00 2.23
CA VAL A 256 -4.47 11.18 1.00
C VAL A 256 -4.70 9.70 1.36
N TYR A 257 -3.92 9.18 2.31
CA TYR A 257 -4.01 7.77 2.72
C TYR A 257 -5.26 7.46 3.55
N ILE A 258 -5.82 8.43 4.31
CA ILE A 258 -7.13 8.26 4.96
C ILE A 258 -8.20 7.99 3.90
N VAL A 259 -8.30 8.81 2.85
CA VAL A 259 -9.28 8.61 1.78
C VAL A 259 -9.02 7.29 1.05
N ARG A 260 -7.78 6.96 0.75
CA ARG A 260 -7.40 5.72 0.08
C ARG A 260 -7.80 4.47 0.86
N PHE A 261 -7.41 4.39 2.12
CA PHE A 261 -7.70 3.22 2.95
C PHE A 261 -9.18 3.11 3.30
N ALA A 262 -9.92 4.23 3.39
CA ALA A 262 -11.36 4.18 3.52
C ALA A 262 -12.00 3.36 2.39
N VAL A 263 -11.56 3.55 1.14
CA VAL A 263 -12.05 2.77 -0.01
C VAL A 263 -11.53 1.34 0.00
N LEU A 264 -10.24 1.15 0.27
CA LEU A 264 -9.60 -0.18 0.13
C LEU A 264 -9.96 -1.15 1.25
N ASP A 265 -10.12 -0.66 2.47
CA ASP A 265 -10.35 -1.50 3.64
C ASP A 265 -11.84 -1.64 3.96
N TRP A 266 -12.63 -0.60 3.72
CA TRP A 266 -14.06 -0.57 4.01
C TRP A 266 -14.98 -0.56 2.80
N GLY A 267 -14.42 -0.38 1.59
CA GLY A 267 -15.18 -0.39 0.35
C GLY A 267 -16.11 -1.61 0.21
N PRO A 268 -15.63 -2.85 0.41
CA PRO A 268 -16.49 -4.02 0.32
C PRO A 268 -17.66 -3.99 1.31
N SER A 269 -17.42 -3.59 2.57
CA SER A 269 -18.46 -3.48 3.61
C SER A 269 -19.49 -2.42 3.27
N PHE A 270 -19.02 -1.24 2.85
CA PHE A 270 -19.86 -0.14 2.43
C PHE A 270 -20.74 -0.49 1.22
N LEU A 271 -20.14 -1.05 0.16
CA LEU A 271 -20.84 -1.41 -1.07
C LEU A 271 -21.88 -2.52 -0.81
N LYS A 272 -21.59 -3.48 0.05
CA LYS A 272 -22.53 -4.51 0.46
C LYS A 272 -23.73 -3.91 1.20
N GLN A 273 -23.52 -2.93 2.09
CA GLN A 273 -24.61 -2.27 2.79
C GLN A 273 -25.50 -1.41 1.86
N MET A 274 -24.93 -0.90 0.76
CA MET A 274 -25.70 -0.28 -0.33
C MET A 274 -26.51 -1.28 -1.17
N GLY A 275 -26.50 -2.57 -0.83
CA GLY A 275 -27.22 -3.61 -1.56
C GLY A 275 -26.50 -4.14 -2.80
N LEU A 276 -25.22 -3.76 -3.03
CA LEU A 276 -24.46 -4.34 -4.13
C LEU A 276 -23.93 -5.73 -3.79
N SER A 277 -23.85 -6.58 -4.81
CA SER A 277 -23.30 -7.93 -4.64
C SER A 277 -21.83 -7.89 -4.24
N GLN A 278 -21.35 -8.95 -3.58
CA GLN A 278 -19.93 -9.13 -3.25
C GLN A 278 -19.05 -9.07 -4.51
N GLU A 279 -19.52 -9.67 -5.60
CA GLU A 279 -18.86 -9.64 -6.91
C GLU A 279 -18.65 -8.20 -7.41
N LEU A 280 -19.73 -7.41 -7.43
CA LEU A 280 -19.67 -6.03 -7.91
C LEU A 280 -18.77 -5.16 -6.99
N SER A 281 -18.76 -5.44 -5.69
CA SER A 281 -17.84 -4.80 -4.74
C SER A 281 -16.38 -5.12 -5.06
N GLY A 282 -16.06 -6.37 -5.42
CA GLY A 282 -14.73 -6.79 -5.87
C GLY A 282 -14.27 -6.06 -7.12
N TRP A 283 -15.12 -6.01 -8.14
CA TRP A 283 -14.83 -5.26 -9.37
C TRP A 283 -14.64 -3.77 -9.10
N THR A 284 -15.45 -3.18 -8.23
CA THR A 284 -15.38 -1.76 -7.89
C THR A 284 -14.05 -1.39 -7.25
N VAL A 285 -13.64 -2.12 -6.21
CA VAL A 285 -12.37 -1.89 -5.53
C VAL A 285 -11.19 -2.18 -6.48
N GLY A 286 -11.31 -3.20 -7.32
CA GLY A 286 -10.31 -3.51 -8.33
C GLY A 286 -10.14 -2.40 -9.36
N ILE A 287 -11.24 -1.88 -9.93
CA ILE A 287 -11.21 -0.80 -10.91
C ILE A 287 -10.65 0.49 -10.28
N PHE A 288 -10.96 0.78 -9.02
CA PHE A 288 -10.37 1.88 -8.28
C PHE A 288 -8.83 1.80 -8.25
N GLU A 289 -8.26 0.61 -8.00
CA GLU A 289 -6.81 0.39 -7.99
C GLU A 289 -6.19 0.56 -9.39
N VAL A 290 -6.82 0.05 -10.43
CA VAL A 290 -6.32 0.18 -11.83
C VAL A 290 -6.41 1.63 -12.30
N ALA A 291 -7.54 2.28 -12.06
CA ALA A 291 -7.71 3.70 -12.38
C ALA A 291 -6.67 4.56 -11.65
N GLY A 292 -6.42 4.26 -10.36
CA GLY A 292 -5.37 4.91 -9.58
C GLY A 292 -3.97 4.72 -10.18
N CYS A 293 -3.63 3.52 -10.62
CA CYS A 293 -2.35 3.25 -11.27
C CYS A 293 -2.17 4.12 -12.53
N LEU A 294 -3.20 4.21 -13.37
CA LEU A 294 -3.17 5.08 -14.55
C LEU A 294 -3.07 6.56 -14.16
N GLY A 295 -3.82 6.98 -13.15
CA GLY A 295 -3.78 8.34 -12.61
C GLY A 295 -2.39 8.75 -12.14
N MET A 296 -1.72 7.88 -11.39
CA MET A 296 -0.34 8.10 -10.94
C MET A 296 0.63 8.34 -12.10
N LEU A 297 0.53 7.57 -13.18
CA LEU A 297 1.37 7.74 -14.37
C LEU A 297 1.05 9.06 -15.09
N CYS A 298 -0.23 9.38 -15.23
CA CYS A 298 -0.69 10.64 -15.83
C CYS A 298 -0.24 11.85 -15.01
N ALA A 299 -0.36 11.81 -13.69
CA ALA A 299 0.04 12.88 -12.79
C ALA A 299 1.52 13.22 -12.92
N GLY A 300 2.39 12.20 -12.96
CA GLY A 300 3.83 12.39 -13.19
C GLY A 300 4.11 13.08 -14.53
N TRP A 301 3.51 12.57 -15.61
CA TRP A 301 3.65 13.16 -16.95
C TRP A 301 3.11 14.60 -17.03
N ILE A 302 1.95 14.87 -16.44
CA ILE A 302 1.34 16.20 -16.36
C ILE A 302 2.26 17.16 -15.59
N SER A 303 2.80 16.72 -14.44
CA SER A 303 3.71 17.51 -13.62
C SER A 303 4.94 17.96 -14.42
N ASP A 304 5.58 17.03 -15.12
CA ASP A 304 6.80 17.35 -15.87
C ASP A 304 6.52 18.23 -17.09
N LYS A 305 5.48 17.91 -17.87
CA LYS A 305 5.20 18.57 -19.14
C LYS A 305 4.56 19.95 -18.99
N PHE A 306 3.58 20.08 -18.11
CA PHE A 306 2.75 21.30 -18.02
C PHE A 306 3.09 22.18 -16.82
N PHE A 307 3.59 21.60 -15.72
CA PHE A 307 3.87 22.32 -14.48
C PHE A 307 5.37 22.50 -14.19
N LYS A 308 6.26 22.17 -15.15
CA LYS A 308 7.72 22.31 -14.98
C LYS A 308 8.23 21.65 -13.69
N SER A 309 7.78 20.40 -13.44
CA SER A 309 8.08 19.61 -12.24
C SER A 309 7.61 20.22 -10.91
N ARG A 310 6.66 21.16 -10.95
CA ARG A 310 5.99 21.67 -9.73
C ARG A 310 4.88 20.71 -9.30
N SER A 311 5.30 19.53 -8.89
CA SER A 311 4.39 18.41 -8.56
C SER A 311 3.38 18.75 -7.46
N GLN A 312 3.69 19.67 -6.55
CA GLN A 312 2.75 20.13 -5.51
C GLN A 312 1.50 20.82 -6.09
N GLN A 313 1.62 21.49 -7.25
CA GLN A 313 0.46 22.11 -7.91
C GLN A 313 -0.48 21.03 -8.49
N VAL A 314 0.09 19.97 -9.09
CA VAL A 314 -0.68 18.81 -9.56
C VAL A 314 -1.37 18.13 -8.38
N CYS A 315 -0.66 17.89 -7.27
CA CYS A 315 -1.25 17.32 -6.06
C CYS A 315 -2.44 18.16 -5.53
N ALA A 316 -2.33 19.49 -5.53
CA ALA A 316 -3.40 20.37 -5.06
C ALA A 316 -4.63 20.29 -5.97
N ILE A 317 -4.43 20.29 -7.29
CA ILE A 317 -5.51 20.17 -8.28
C ILE A 317 -6.19 18.80 -8.15
N GLU A 318 -5.42 17.71 -8.12
CA GLU A 318 -5.96 16.35 -8.06
C GLU A 318 -6.70 16.10 -6.75
N MET A 319 -6.17 16.55 -5.59
CA MET A 319 -6.90 16.47 -4.31
C MET A 319 -8.20 17.27 -4.34
N GLY A 320 -8.21 18.45 -5.01
CA GLY A 320 -9.43 19.21 -5.25
C GLY A 320 -10.45 18.43 -6.09
N LEU A 321 -9.99 17.75 -7.14
CA LEU A 321 -10.84 16.88 -7.97
C LEU A 321 -11.37 15.67 -7.20
N VAL A 322 -10.55 15.06 -6.32
CA VAL A 322 -11.01 14.01 -5.38
C VAL A 322 -12.12 14.54 -4.48
N THR A 323 -11.95 15.76 -3.95
CA THR A 323 -13.00 16.41 -3.13
C THR A 323 -14.31 16.55 -3.90
N VAL A 324 -14.26 17.01 -5.15
CA VAL A 324 -15.44 17.12 -6.02
C VAL A 324 -16.08 15.74 -6.24
N CYS A 325 -15.29 14.71 -6.53
CA CYS A 325 -15.80 13.35 -6.69
C CYS A 325 -16.49 12.84 -5.43
N LEU A 326 -15.92 13.10 -4.23
CA LEU A 326 -16.51 12.67 -2.95
C LEU A 326 -17.82 13.40 -2.65
N VAL A 327 -17.92 14.70 -2.99
CA VAL A 327 -19.17 15.46 -2.91
C VAL A 327 -20.23 14.84 -3.83
N ILE A 328 -19.89 14.57 -5.09
CA ILE A 328 -20.81 13.93 -6.05
C ILE A 328 -21.24 12.56 -5.50
N LEU A 329 -20.31 11.72 -5.04
CA LEU A 329 -20.59 10.41 -4.45
C LEU A 329 -21.57 10.51 -3.27
N HIS A 330 -21.44 11.56 -2.44
CA HIS A 330 -22.37 11.78 -1.31
C HIS A 330 -23.81 11.99 -1.79
N PHE A 331 -24.02 12.73 -2.88
CA PHE A 331 -25.36 12.99 -3.41
C PHE A 331 -25.95 11.81 -4.19
N ILE A 332 -25.14 11.03 -4.89
CA ILE A 332 -25.61 9.93 -5.73
C ILE A 332 -25.66 8.59 -5.02
N LYS A 333 -25.18 8.48 -3.75
CA LYS A 333 -25.11 7.21 -3.02
C LYS A 333 -26.48 6.52 -2.85
N ASP A 334 -27.55 7.30 -2.81
CA ASP A 334 -28.93 6.81 -2.64
C ASP A 334 -29.67 6.66 -4.00
N ASP A 335 -29.00 7.02 -5.11
CA ASP A 335 -29.55 6.84 -6.45
C ASP A 335 -29.50 5.38 -6.88
N ASN A 336 -30.56 4.89 -7.53
CA ASN A 336 -30.63 3.52 -8.07
C ASN A 336 -29.75 3.31 -9.31
N ASN A 337 -28.64 4.06 -9.43
CA ASN A 337 -27.70 3.95 -10.56
C ASN A 337 -26.30 3.55 -10.08
N PRO A 338 -26.04 2.25 -9.84
CA PRO A 338 -24.76 1.77 -9.39
C PRO A 338 -23.61 2.08 -10.37
N ILE A 339 -23.89 2.13 -11.67
CA ILE A 339 -22.84 2.39 -12.68
C ILE A 339 -22.27 3.79 -12.51
N LEU A 340 -23.12 4.80 -12.29
CA LEU A 340 -22.66 6.17 -12.06
C LEU A 340 -21.81 6.26 -10.78
N PHE A 341 -22.25 5.60 -9.71
CA PHE A 341 -21.49 5.54 -8.45
C PHE A 341 -20.11 4.89 -8.65
N LEU A 342 -20.06 3.74 -9.31
CA LEU A 342 -18.81 3.01 -9.59
C LEU A 342 -17.85 3.82 -10.47
N THR A 343 -18.41 4.52 -11.48
CA THR A 343 -17.63 5.39 -12.36
C THR A 343 -17.01 6.55 -11.58
N MET A 344 -17.79 7.22 -10.72
CA MET A 344 -17.29 8.31 -9.90
C MET A 344 -16.22 7.83 -8.89
N LEU A 345 -16.38 6.65 -8.34
CA LEU A 345 -15.37 6.06 -7.45
C LEU A 345 -14.07 5.74 -8.20
N ALA A 346 -14.14 5.22 -9.41
CA ALA A 346 -12.97 4.99 -10.27
C ALA A 346 -12.25 6.30 -10.62
N ILE A 347 -13.01 7.37 -10.95
CA ILE A 347 -12.46 8.70 -11.22
C ILE A 347 -11.80 9.28 -9.97
N ALA A 348 -12.38 9.10 -8.78
CA ALA A 348 -11.77 9.48 -7.52
C ALA A 348 -10.44 8.73 -7.30
N GLY A 349 -10.38 7.44 -7.59
CA GLY A 349 -9.15 6.65 -7.55
C GLY A 349 -8.08 7.18 -8.49
N PHE A 350 -8.46 7.51 -9.72
CA PHE A 350 -7.55 8.09 -10.73
C PHE A 350 -6.85 9.35 -10.19
N PHE A 351 -7.59 10.28 -9.61
CA PHE A 351 -7.02 11.52 -9.08
C PHE A 351 -6.32 11.35 -7.74
N LEU A 352 -6.66 10.35 -6.94
CA LEU A 352 -6.10 10.16 -5.60
C LEU A 352 -4.65 9.64 -5.62
N TYR A 353 -4.30 8.81 -6.61
CA TYR A 353 -2.99 8.16 -6.68
C TYR A 353 -1.88 9.07 -7.20
N GLY A 354 -2.21 10.16 -7.88
CA GLY A 354 -1.24 11.18 -8.26
C GLY A 354 -0.57 11.84 -7.05
N PRO A 355 -1.32 12.46 -6.13
CA PRO A 355 -0.78 12.98 -4.87
C PRO A 355 -0.01 11.93 -4.07
N GLN A 356 -0.51 10.70 -3.96
CA GLN A 356 0.18 9.61 -3.28
C GLN A 356 1.59 9.36 -3.82
N ALA A 357 1.79 9.45 -5.12
CA ALA A 357 3.09 9.23 -5.74
C ALA A 357 3.98 10.48 -5.71
N LEU A 358 3.39 11.65 -5.96
CA LEU A 358 4.14 12.89 -6.17
C LEU A 358 4.57 13.57 -4.87
N LEU A 359 3.87 13.39 -3.74
CA LEU A 359 4.25 14.00 -2.45
C LEU A 359 5.65 13.55 -2.02
N GLY A 360 6.01 12.28 -2.22
CA GLY A 360 7.35 11.78 -1.98
C GLY A 360 8.41 12.44 -2.87
N VAL A 361 8.07 12.73 -4.13
CA VAL A 361 8.96 13.42 -5.07
C VAL A 361 9.20 14.86 -4.61
N VAL A 362 8.13 15.59 -4.25
CA VAL A 362 8.26 16.96 -3.71
C VAL A 362 9.12 16.97 -2.46
N ALA A 363 8.92 16.02 -1.54
CA ALA A 363 9.70 15.94 -0.32
C ALA A 363 11.19 15.66 -0.59
N SER A 364 11.49 14.75 -1.51
CA SER A 364 12.86 14.47 -1.92
C SER A 364 13.55 15.75 -2.45
N ASN A 365 12.84 16.49 -3.30
CA ASN A 365 13.36 17.72 -3.88
C ASN A 365 13.61 18.83 -2.83
N GLN A 366 12.81 18.87 -1.76
CA GLN A 366 12.93 19.87 -0.69
C GLN A 366 13.94 19.51 0.40
N ALA A 367 14.31 18.24 0.49
CA ALA A 367 15.17 17.74 1.56
C ALA A 367 16.67 17.67 1.20
N THR A 368 17.05 17.97 -0.03
CA THR A 368 18.37 17.73 -0.63
C THR A 368 18.66 16.25 -0.91
N LYS A 369 19.65 15.95 -1.77
CA LYS A 369 20.01 14.55 -2.12
C LYS A 369 20.34 13.70 -0.90
N LYS A 370 21.13 14.25 0.06
CA LYS A 370 21.57 13.55 1.27
C LYS A 370 20.43 13.20 2.22
N ALA A 371 19.33 13.96 2.22
CA ALA A 371 18.21 13.79 3.15
C ALA A 371 16.93 13.26 2.46
N ALA A 372 16.94 13.04 1.15
CA ALA A 372 15.78 12.63 0.36
C ALA A 372 15.11 11.36 0.89
N SER A 373 15.90 10.32 1.16
CA SER A 373 15.37 9.05 1.69
C SER A 373 14.73 9.22 3.07
N SER A 374 15.30 10.06 3.93
CA SER A 374 14.73 10.34 5.27
C SER A 374 13.42 11.13 5.16
N ALA A 375 13.32 12.07 4.24
CA ALA A 375 12.08 12.82 3.99
C ALA A 375 10.96 11.91 3.48
N VAL A 376 11.23 11.09 2.47
CA VAL A 376 10.28 10.09 1.96
C VAL A 376 9.89 9.08 3.05
N GLY A 377 10.86 8.69 3.89
CA GLY A 377 10.61 7.82 5.05
C GLY A 377 9.64 8.42 6.04
N LEU A 378 9.76 9.72 6.36
CA LEU A 378 8.83 10.42 7.25
C LEU A 378 7.43 10.51 6.65
N ILE A 379 7.31 10.84 5.35
CA ILE A 379 6.03 10.83 4.64
C ILE A 379 5.40 9.44 4.69
N GLY A 380 6.15 8.40 4.34
CA GLY A 380 5.66 7.03 4.40
C GLY A 380 5.24 6.57 5.80
N LEU A 381 5.88 7.07 6.85
CA LEU A 381 5.44 6.81 8.23
C LEU A 381 4.06 7.41 8.49
N MET A 382 3.83 8.65 8.07
CA MET A 382 2.52 9.31 8.22
C MET A 382 1.43 8.63 7.41
N SER A 383 1.76 8.03 6.25
CA SER A 383 0.84 7.19 5.49
C SER A 383 0.29 6.02 6.33
N TYR A 384 1.12 5.40 7.18
CA TYR A 384 0.67 4.30 8.06
C TYR A 384 0.01 4.78 9.35
N VAL A 385 0.35 5.99 9.85
CA VAL A 385 -0.39 6.62 10.95
C VAL A 385 -1.87 6.83 10.57
N SER A 386 -2.17 7.04 9.28
CA SER A 386 -3.54 7.13 8.78
C SER A 386 -4.40 5.91 9.12
N THR A 387 -3.80 4.72 9.27
CA THR A 387 -4.53 3.49 9.61
C THR A 387 -5.21 3.52 10.98
N ILE A 388 -4.75 4.38 11.90
CA ILE A 388 -5.43 4.60 13.17
C ILE A 388 -6.81 5.21 12.92
N PHE A 389 -6.86 6.21 12.05
CA PHE A 389 -8.09 6.92 11.71
C PHE A 389 -9.00 6.06 10.83
N THR A 390 -8.43 5.40 9.82
CA THR A 390 -9.21 4.61 8.86
C THR A 390 -9.64 3.26 9.43
N GLY A 391 -8.84 2.63 10.28
CA GLY A 391 -9.21 1.37 10.90
C GLY A 391 -10.25 1.59 12.00
N PHE A 392 -9.79 1.85 13.23
CA PHE A 392 -10.69 2.01 14.38
C PHE A 392 -11.64 3.19 14.23
N GLY A 393 -11.14 4.35 13.77
CA GLY A 393 -11.94 5.56 13.64
C GLY A 393 -13.14 5.38 12.71
N LEU A 394 -12.92 4.88 11.48
CA LEU A 394 -14.01 4.65 10.52
C LEU A 394 -14.89 3.45 10.90
N GLY A 395 -14.29 2.39 11.47
CA GLY A 395 -15.07 1.25 11.98
C GLY A 395 -16.04 1.67 13.05
N TRP A 396 -15.58 2.39 14.07
CA TRP A 396 -16.44 2.94 15.13
C TRP A 396 -17.48 3.91 14.58
N PHE A 397 -17.08 4.79 13.67
CA PHE A 397 -17.98 5.76 13.05
C PHE A 397 -19.12 5.06 12.28
N SER A 398 -18.80 4.02 11.50
CA SER A 398 -19.78 3.28 10.73
C SER A 398 -20.78 2.51 11.61
N ASP A 399 -20.35 2.00 12.76
CA ASP A 399 -21.22 1.30 13.71
C ASP A 399 -22.22 2.24 14.39
N HIS A 400 -21.87 3.53 14.62
CA HIS A 400 -22.71 4.49 15.34
C HIS A 400 -23.54 5.39 14.42
N PHE A 401 -23.00 5.80 13.28
CA PHE A 401 -23.61 6.76 12.36
C PHE A 401 -23.98 6.16 11.00
N GLY A 402 -23.60 4.90 10.77
CA GLY A 402 -23.75 4.25 9.48
C GLY A 402 -22.79 4.80 8.43
N TRP A 403 -22.93 4.31 7.19
CA TRP A 403 -22.05 4.66 6.10
C TRP A 403 -22.43 5.95 5.37
N GLY A 404 -23.67 6.41 5.49
CA GLY A 404 -24.16 7.61 4.78
C GLY A 404 -23.33 8.87 5.03
N PRO A 405 -23.03 9.25 6.29
CA PRO A 405 -22.20 10.40 6.63
C PRO A 405 -20.70 10.23 6.30
N LEU A 406 -20.26 9.01 5.99
CA LEU A 406 -18.84 8.72 5.74
C LEU A 406 -18.28 9.55 4.57
N PHE A 407 -19.06 9.72 3.48
CA PHE A 407 -18.62 10.55 2.35
C PHE A 407 -18.42 12.01 2.74
N LEU A 408 -19.26 12.52 3.61
CA LEU A 408 -19.11 13.89 4.12
C LEU A 408 -17.84 14.03 4.97
N LEU A 409 -17.55 13.02 5.81
CA LEU A 409 -16.32 12.97 6.59
C LEU A 409 -15.10 12.90 5.68
N MET A 410 -15.11 12.02 4.66
CA MET A 410 -14.01 11.90 3.69
C MET A 410 -13.85 13.16 2.84
N THR A 411 -14.94 13.83 2.50
CA THR A 411 -14.92 15.13 1.84
C THR A 411 -14.20 16.16 2.71
N GLY A 412 -14.52 16.24 3.99
CA GLY A 412 -13.84 17.13 4.95
C GLY A 412 -12.33 16.85 5.02
N VAL A 413 -11.95 15.58 5.11
CA VAL A 413 -10.53 15.15 5.09
C VAL A 413 -9.84 15.56 3.80
N SER A 414 -10.50 15.37 2.65
CA SER A 414 -9.95 15.74 1.34
C SER A 414 -9.83 17.24 1.17
N VAL A 415 -10.79 18.04 1.67
CA VAL A 415 -10.71 19.51 1.71
C VAL A 415 -9.50 19.97 2.51
N LEU A 416 -9.32 19.41 3.72
CA LEU A 416 -8.17 19.75 4.56
C LEU A 416 -6.85 19.43 3.86
N GLY A 417 -6.73 18.26 3.23
CA GLY A 417 -5.57 17.88 2.43
C GLY A 417 -5.33 18.86 1.26
N THR A 418 -6.39 19.23 0.54
CA THR A 418 -6.33 20.18 -0.58
C THR A 418 -5.84 21.56 -0.11
N LEU A 419 -6.43 22.09 0.96
CA LEU A 419 -6.04 23.39 1.51
C LEU A 419 -4.59 23.39 2.00
N LEU A 420 -4.19 22.30 2.64
CA LEU A 420 -2.84 22.17 3.17
C LEU A 420 -1.79 22.16 2.07
N ILE A 421 -1.96 21.33 1.03
CA ILE A 421 -1.00 21.30 -0.10
C ILE A 421 -1.06 22.58 -0.94
N ALA A 422 -2.21 23.25 -1.03
CA ALA A 422 -2.35 24.51 -1.73
C ALA A 422 -1.51 25.64 -1.09
N THR A 423 -1.16 25.57 0.21
CA THR A 423 -0.22 26.49 0.84
C THR A 423 1.18 26.47 0.20
N LEU A 424 1.53 25.35 -0.44
CA LEU A 424 2.80 25.17 -1.14
C LEU A 424 2.73 25.48 -2.63
N TRP A 425 1.66 26.13 -3.12
CA TRP A 425 1.43 26.41 -4.54
C TRP A 425 2.59 27.11 -5.23
N THR A 426 3.21 28.07 -4.54
CA THR A 426 4.33 28.91 -5.06
C THR A 426 5.70 28.30 -4.85
N LEU A 427 5.77 27.12 -4.21
CA LEU A 427 7.03 26.44 -3.96
C LEU A 427 7.78 26.18 -5.27
N LYS A 428 9.08 26.44 -5.29
CA LYS A 428 9.90 26.15 -6.46
C LYS A 428 10.13 24.64 -6.61
N GLY A 429 10.07 24.17 -7.86
CA GLY A 429 10.23 22.76 -8.20
C GLY A 429 11.63 22.36 -8.65
N ASP A 430 12.61 23.23 -8.42
CA ASP A 430 13.96 23.20 -9.01
C ASP A 430 14.90 22.18 -8.34
N GLY A 431 14.39 21.21 -7.59
CA GLY A 431 15.10 20.06 -7.00
C GLY A 431 16.58 20.32 -6.69
N TYR A 432 17.13 19.85 -5.63
CA TYR A 432 18.56 19.82 -5.30
C TYR A 432 19.48 21.05 -5.61
N GLN A 433 18.96 22.15 -6.13
CA GLN A 433 19.77 23.32 -6.53
C GLN A 433 20.20 24.22 -5.36
N HIS A 434 19.88 23.84 -4.13
CA HIS A 434 20.15 24.62 -2.92
C HIS A 434 21.03 23.87 -1.91
N ASP A 435 22.01 23.10 -2.40
CA ASP A 435 23.09 22.54 -1.57
C ASP A 435 24.18 23.56 -1.30
#